data_163c907ecf0f3f32d95da5fcc711197c
#
_entry.id   163c907ecf0f3f32d95da5fcc711197c
#
_cell.length_a   1.000
_cell.length_b   1.000
_cell.length_c   1.000
_cell.angle_alpha   90.00
_cell.angle_beta   90.00
_cell.angle_gamma   90.00
#
_symmetry.space_group_name_H-M   'P 1'
#
loop_
_entity.id
_entity.type
_entity.pdbx_description
1 polymer ?
#
loop_
_entity_poly.entity_id
_entity_poly.type
_entity_poly.pdbx_seq_one_letter_code
_entity_poly.pdbx_strand_id
1 'polypeptide(L)'
;MSRRSIFLLAAAVVMLYFSIILFMLSPLHGSKGALYSSGYMNHLGLRQIPSVNWCRELRWRSPPSPHVVALVSYPGSGNTWLRYLLQQVTGIMTGSIYMDYGLRVHGFPAENVTDGSVLVVKTHEAPPIEPDKFSSAILLVRNPRDAILADFNRLHKGHIGTAPKSAFNKKSQENNKSDWAAYVSTQLSVWESLHRLWLTKFAGPVHVVFYEVLVRDTKDTLRNILDFLSYNVTEGDMNCALVNKEGIYRRKKRLHDFDPYTADMYQKLDKVRNKVLNMVLDYRKKHDYVLEN
;
A
#
# COMPACT_ATOMS: atom_id res chain seq x y z
N MET A 1 -25.91 48.33 23.75
CA MET A 1 -26.70 47.09 23.52
C MET A 1 -27.45 46.76 24.81
N SER A 2 -28.74 46.48 24.71
CA SER A 2 -29.51 46.13 25.91
C SER A 2 -29.11 44.74 26.43
N ARG A 3 -29.23 44.51 27.75
CA ARG A 3 -28.95 43.17 28.34
C ARG A 3 -29.72 42.04 27.61
N ARG A 4 -30.92 42.31 27.11
CA ARG A 4 -31.73 41.38 26.32
C ARG A 4 -31.08 41.02 24.99
N SER A 5 -30.44 41.98 24.29
CA SER A 5 -29.74 41.72 23.00
C SER A 5 -28.50 40.83 23.18
N ILE A 6 -27.78 40.98 24.29
CA ILE A 6 -26.61 40.14 24.61
C ILE A 6 -27.04 38.70 24.92
N PHE A 7 -28.15 38.53 25.65
CA PHE A 7 -28.70 37.19 25.95
C PHE A 7 -29.16 36.46 24.67
N LEU A 8 -29.82 37.16 23.76
CA LEU A 8 -30.28 36.59 22.49
C LEU A 8 -29.09 36.20 21.60
N LEU A 9 -28.03 37.00 21.57
CA LEU A 9 -26.83 36.68 20.81
C LEU A 9 -26.09 35.46 21.37
N ALA A 10 -25.96 35.39 22.70
CA ALA A 10 -25.35 34.23 23.36
C ALA A 10 -26.15 32.94 23.12
N ALA A 11 -27.48 33.00 23.21
CA ALA A 11 -28.36 31.87 22.92
C ALA A 11 -28.22 31.40 21.46
N ALA A 12 -28.15 32.33 20.50
CA ALA A 12 -27.97 32.00 19.09
C ALA A 12 -26.61 31.29 18.82
N VAL A 13 -25.53 31.76 19.45
CA VAL A 13 -24.19 31.13 19.34
C VAL A 13 -24.20 29.72 19.93
N VAL A 14 -24.83 29.52 21.09
CA VAL A 14 -24.94 28.20 21.72
C VAL A 14 -25.75 27.23 20.83
N MET A 15 -26.87 27.69 20.27
CA MET A 15 -27.69 26.87 19.37
C MET A 15 -26.93 26.50 18.08
N LEU A 16 -26.15 27.42 17.52
CA LEU A 16 -25.32 27.17 16.35
C LEU A 16 -24.22 26.12 16.67
N TYR A 17 -23.59 26.24 17.83
CA TYR A 17 -22.59 25.29 18.30
C TYR A 17 -23.18 23.88 18.50
N PHE A 18 -24.34 23.76 19.13
CA PHE A 18 -25.04 22.49 19.27
C PHE A 18 -25.49 21.90 17.93
N SER A 19 -25.92 22.72 16.98
CA SER A 19 -26.30 22.26 15.63
C SER A 19 -25.10 21.68 14.87
N ILE A 20 -23.93 22.32 15.00
CA ILE A 20 -22.67 21.81 14.39
C ILE A 20 -22.25 20.50 15.06
N ILE A 21 -22.31 20.37 16.36
CA ILE A 21 -22.00 19.13 17.08
C ILE A 21 -22.98 18.02 16.70
N LEU A 22 -24.28 18.28 16.65
CA LEU A 22 -25.28 17.32 16.22
C LEU A 22 -25.05 16.87 14.77
N PHE A 23 -24.67 17.78 13.89
CA PHE A 23 -24.28 17.45 12.50
C PHE A 23 -23.03 16.56 12.43
N MET A 24 -22.02 16.85 13.28
CA MET A 24 -20.79 16.05 13.38
C MET A 24 -21.00 14.69 14.05
N LEU A 25 -21.96 14.59 14.97
CA LEU A 25 -22.28 13.37 15.72
C LEU A 25 -23.41 12.56 15.09
N SER A 26 -24.05 13.04 14.01
CA SER A 26 -25.06 12.27 13.30
C SER A 26 -24.42 10.99 12.76
N PRO A 27 -24.79 9.79 13.25
CA PRO A 27 -24.34 8.56 12.63
C PRO A 27 -24.91 8.56 11.21
N LEU A 28 -24.03 8.38 10.21
CA LEU A 28 -24.43 8.09 8.84
C LEU A 28 -25.19 6.75 8.85
N HIS A 29 -26.48 6.84 9.19
CA HIS A 29 -27.39 5.73 9.05
C HIS A 29 -27.54 5.44 7.56
N GLY A 30 -27.15 4.23 7.20
CA GLY A 30 -27.21 3.72 5.84
C GLY A 30 -28.58 3.94 5.22
N SER A 31 -28.61 4.72 4.19
CA SER A 31 -29.69 4.74 3.20
C SER A 31 -29.23 3.92 2.01
N LYS A 32 -30.05 2.90 1.71
CA LYS A 32 -30.02 2.08 0.51
C LYS A 32 -29.86 2.95 -0.73
N GLY A 33 -28.94 2.53 -1.63
CA GLY A 33 -28.89 2.79 -3.05
C GLY A 33 -29.55 4.09 -3.54
N ALA A 34 -28.79 5.17 -3.60
CA ALA A 34 -29.10 6.27 -4.51
C ALA A 34 -28.02 6.26 -5.60
N LEU A 35 -28.44 5.90 -6.80
CA LEU A 35 -27.76 6.18 -8.05
C LEU A 35 -27.38 7.68 -8.06
N TYR A 36 -26.12 7.98 -7.76
CA TYR A 36 -25.59 9.32 -8.00
C TYR A 36 -25.52 9.51 -9.52
N SER A 37 -26.50 10.25 -10.02
CA SER A 37 -26.56 10.72 -11.39
C SER A 37 -25.25 11.41 -11.77
N SER A 38 -24.63 10.89 -12.82
CA SER A 38 -23.39 11.34 -13.48
C SER A 38 -23.41 12.81 -13.96
N GLY A 39 -24.43 13.59 -13.68
CA GLY A 39 -24.64 14.91 -14.27
C GLY A 39 -23.97 16.09 -13.57
N TYR A 40 -23.64 15.99 -12.27
CA TYR A 40 -23.18 17.17 -11.50
C TYR A 40 -21.67 17.36 -11.47
N MET A 41 -20.87 16.36 -11.82
CA MET A 41 -19.40 16.43 -11.76
C MET A 41 -18.72 17.05 -12.99
N ASN A 42 -19.46 17.25 -14.09
CA ASN A 42 -18.87 17.74 -15.34
C ASN A 42 -18.55 19.25 -15.34
N HIS A 43 -19.04 20.03 -14.36
CA HIS A 43 -18.80 21.48 -14.32
C HIS A 43 -17.55 21.91 -13.56
N LEU A 44 -16.88 21.02 -12.83
CA LEU A 44 -15.70 21.36 -12.01
C LEU A 44 -14.36 20.96 -12.62
N GLY A 45 -14.33 20.52 -13.89
CA GLY A 45 -13.06 20.15 -14.56
C GLY A 45 -12.32 18.97 -13.88
N LEU A 46 -12.96 18.27 -12.96
CA LEU A 46 -12.40 17.08 -12.34
C LEU A 46 -12.37 15.97 -13.40
N ARG A 47 -11.18 15.59 -13.86
CA ARG A 47 -10.99 14.41 -14.71
C ARG A 47 -11.69 13.25 -14.04
N GLN A 48 -12.60 12.59 -14.76
CA GLN A 48 -13.20 11.34 -14.32
C GLN A 48 -12.06 10.38 -13.98
N ILE A 49 -11.96 10.03 -12.70
CA ILE A 49 -10.97 9.04 -12.28
C ILE A 49 -11.51 7.69 -12.74
N PRO A 50 -10.76 6.91 -13.52
CA PRO A 50 -11.23 5.64 -14.03
C PRO A 50 -11.73 4.76 -12.88
N SER A 51 -12.97 4.30 -12.95
CA SER A 51 -13.49 3.28 -12.04
C SER A 51 -12.71 1.99 -12.26
N VAL A 52 -12.36 1.29 -11.19
CA VAL A 52 -11.75 -0.03 -11.30
C VAL A 52 -12.82 -1.05 -11.66
N ASN A 53 -12.63 -1.76 -12.76
CA ASN A 53 -13.48 -2.91 -13.10
C ASN A 53 -12.99 -4.13 -12.32
N TRP A 54 -13.76 -4.56 -11.34
CA TRP A 54 -13.47 -5.74 -10.53
C TRP A 54 -13.99 -7.01 -11.21
N CYS A 55 -13.21 -8.08 -11.16
CA CYS A 55 -13.63 -9.41 -11.63
C CYS A 55 -14.79 -9.97 -10.80
N ARG A 56 -14.84 -9.56 -9.54
CA ARG A 56 -15.89 -9.90 -8.58
C ARG A 56 -16.23 -8.67 -7.76
N GLU A 57 -17.46 -8.59 -7.26
CA GLU A 57 -17.83 -7.58 -6.28
C GLU A 57 -16.94 -7.72 -5.02
N LEU A 58 -16.41 -6.60 -4.53
CA LEU A 58 -15.57 -6.58 -3.34
C LEU A 58 -16.42 -6.82 -2.09
N ARG A 59 -15.99 -7.75 -1.27
CA ARG A 59 -16.68 -8.16 -0.04
C ARG A 59 -15.70 -8.34 1.11
N TRP A 60 -16.22 -8.29 2.31
CA TRP A 60 -15.51 -8.71 3.53
C TRP A 60 -15.30 -10.22 3.53
N ARG A 61 -14.24 -10.66 4.19
CA ARG A 61 -14.07 -12.09 4.50
C ARG A 61 -15.10 -12.49 5.57
N SER A 62 -15.92 -13.48 5.26
CA SER A 62 -16.94 -13.98 6.18
C SER A 62 -16.90 -15.51 6.23
N PRO A 63 -16.75 -16.12 7.43
CA PRO A 63 -16.45 -15.47 8.70
C PRO A 63 -15.05 -14.79 8.68
N PRO A 64 -14.79 -13.80 9.55
CA PRO A 64 -13.46 -13.22 9.70
C PRO A 64 -12.45 -14.29 10.11
N SER A 65 -11.22 -14.20 9.57
CA SER A 65 -10.14 -15.11 9.93
C SER A 65 -9.61 -14.79 11.33
N PRO A 66 -9.37 -15.77 12.20
CA PRO A 66 -8.62 -15.56 13.43
C PRO A 66 -7.14 -15.23 13.15
N HIS A 67 -6.66 -15.53 11.95
CA HIS A 67 -5.28 -15.34 11.52
C HIS A 67 -5.18 -14.14 10.58
N VAL A 68 -4.55 -13.09 11.06
CA VAL A 68 -4.32 -11.86 10.27
C VAL A 68 -2.98 -11.96 9.56
N VAL A 69 -2.98 -11.75 8.25
CA VAL A 69 -1.76 -11.81 7.43
C VAL A 69 -1.25 -10.42 7.10
N ALA A 70 0.01 -10.11 7.44
CA ALA A 70 0.65 -8.88 7.03
C ALA A 70 1.06 -8.92 5.56
N LEU A 71 0.76 -7.87 4.79
CA LEU A 71 1.37 -7.63 3.48
C LEU A 71 2.42 -6.53 3.61
N VAL A 72 3.65 -6.97 3.76
CA VAL A 72 4.80 -6.13 4.10
C VAL A 72 5.57 -5.75 2.85
N SER A 73 5.99 -4.51 2.79
CA SER A 73 6.96 -4.06 1.79
C SER A 73 7.62 -2.75 2.21
N TYR A 74 8.79 -2.45 1.64
CA TYR A 74 9.28 -1.08 1.60
C TYR A 74 8.34 -0.22 0.72
N PRO A 75 8.07 1.07 1.03
CA PRO A 75 7.31 1.97 0.18
C PRO A 75 7.82 1.96 -1.26
N GLY A 76 6.93 2.07 -2.25
CA GLY A 76 7.34 2.01 -3.66
C GLY A 76 7.61 0.61 -4.23
N SER A 77 7.46 -0.45 -3.44
CA SER A 77 7.71 -1.84 -3.91
C SER A 77 6.55 -2.49 -4.67
N GLY A 78 5.42 -1.79 -4.87
CA GLY A 78 4.29 -2.34 -5.60
C GLY A 78 3.20 -2.97 -4.72
N ASN A 79 3.18 -2.67 -3.42
CA ASN A 79 2.20 -3.18 -2.46
C ASN A 79 0.75 -2.90 -2.93
N THR A 80 0.45 -1.67 -3.35
CA THR A 80 -0.88 -1.30 -3.85
C THR A 80 -1.28 -2.11 -5.09
N TRP A 81 -0.34 -2.40 -6.00
CA TRP A 81 -0.60 -3.22 -7.17
C TRP A 81 -0.84 -4.70 -6.80
N LEU A 82 -0.07 -5.26 -5.85
CA LEU A 82 -0.32 -6.62 -5.37
C LEU A 82 -1.67 -6.72 -4.65
N ARG A 83 -2.03 -5.74 -3.80
CA ARG A 83 -3.38 -5.67 -3.20
C ARG A 83 -4.47 -5.66 -4.27
N TYR A 84 -4.29 -4.87 -5.31
CA TYR A 84 -5.21 -4.82 -6.44
C TYR A 84 -5.37 -6.19 -7.10
N LEU A 85 -4.27 -6.89 -7.39
CA LEU A 85 -4.31 -8.24 -7.96
C LEU A 85 -5.02 -9.25 -7.05
N LEU A 86 -4.76 -9.19 -5.76
CA LEU A 86 -5.41 -10.05 -4.77
C LEU A 86 -6.92 -9.78 -4.69
N GLN A 87 -7.34 -8.52 -4.71
CA GLN A 87 -8.76 -8.16 -4.76
C GLN A 87 -9.41 -8.62 -6.08
N GLN A 88 -8.72 -8.49 -7.21
CA GLN A 88 -9.21 -8.96 -8.51
C GLN A 88 -9.48 -10.47 -8.50
N VAL A 89 -8.54 -11.25 -7.98
CA VAL A 89 -8.64 -12.70 -8.07
C VAL A 89 -9.55 -13.32 -7.00
N THR A 90 -9.71 -12.66 -5.82
CA THR A 90 -10.48 -13.22 -4.70
C THR A 90 -11.84 -12.58 -4.47
N GLY A 91 -12.02 -11.33 -4.90
CA GLY A 91 -13.14 -10.50 -4.49
C GLY A 91 -13.14 -10.12 -3.01
N ILE A 92 -12.08 -10.44 -2.24
CA ILE A 92 -11.97 -10.07 -0.83
C ILE A 92 -11.18 -8.75 -0.70
N MET A 93 -11.72 -7.82 0.08
CA MET A 93 -11.05 -6.56 0.37
C MET A 93 -9.72 -6.79 1.09
N THR A 94 -8.76 -5.90 0.82
CA THR A 94 -7.46 -5.87 1.52
C THR A 94 -7.39 -4.65 2.42
N GLY A 95 -6.91 -4.85 3.65
CA GLY A 95 -6.78 -3.81 4.65
C GLY A 95 -5.43 -3.08 4.62
N SER A 96 -5.26 -2.18 5.58
CA SER A 96 -4.05 -1.38 5.75
C SER A 96 -3.97 -0.87 7.19
N ILE A 97 -2.77 -0.76 7.76
CA ILE A 97 -2.59 -0.05 9.03
C ILE A 97 -2.68 1.48 8.88
N TYR A 98 -2.73 1.96 7.64
CA TYR A 98 -2.82 3.39 7.31
C TYR A 98 -4.22 3.76 6.85
N MET A 99 -4.57 5.05 7.01
CA MET A 99 -5.74 5.65 6.38
C MET A 99 -5.28 6.49 5.18
N ASP A 100 -5.38 5.93 3.98
CA ASP A 100 -5.14 6.65 2.73
C ASP A 100 -6.48 6.93 2.04
N TYR A 101 -6.98 8.15 2.20
CA TYR A 101 -8.25 8.56 1.61
C TYR A 101 -8.26 8.47 0.07
N GLY A 102 -7.11 8.71 -0.57
CA GLY A 102 -6.96 8.57 -2.01
C GLY A 102 -7.17 7.12 -2.45
N LEU A 103 -6.55 6.17 -1.78
CA LEU A 103 -6.74 4.75 -2.06
C LEU A 103 -8.14 4.28 -1.70
N ARG A 104 -8.69 4.77 -0.58
CA ARG A 104 -10.03 4.39 -0.11
C ARG A 104 -11.11 4.66 -1.16
N VAL A 105 -11.09 5.82 -1.79
CA VAL A 105 -12.08 6.18 -2.84
C VAL A 105 -11.76 5.58 -4.21
N HIS A 106 -10.54 5.03 -4.40
CA HIS A 106 -10.09 4.47 -5.68
C HIS A 106 -9.91 2.94 -5.65
N GLY A 107 -10.73 2.22 -4.88
CA GLY A 107 -10.80 0.77 -4.94
C GLY A 107 -10.23 0.02 -3.74
N PHE A 108 -9.84 0.71 -2.65
CA PHE A 108 -9.44 0.07 -1.41
C PHE A 108 -10.31 0.55 -0.24
N PRO A 109 -11.60 0.18 -0.20
CA PRO A 109 -12.53 0.71 0.79
C PRO A 109 -12.19 0.32 2.23
N ALA A 110 -11.40 -0.74 2.43
CA ALA A 110 -10.96 -1.23 3.74
C ALA A 110 -9.62 -0.61 4.22
N GLU A 111 -9.24 0.60 3.76
CA GLU A 111 -8.16 1.35 4.41
C GLU A 111 -8.47 1.55 5.89
N ASN A 112 -7.44 1.40 6.76
CA ASN A 112 -7.54 1.41 8.23
C ASN A 112 -8.27 0.22 8.86
N VAL A 113 -8.48 -0.88 8.10
CA VAL A 113 -8.99 -2.15 8.67
C VAL A 113 -7.82 -3.10 8.84
N THR A 114 -7.66 -3.64 10.06
CA THR A 114 -6.47 -4.41 10.46
C THR A 114 -6.78 -5.76 11.07
N ASP A 115 -8.03 -6.21 11.01
CA ASP A 115 -8.49 -7.49 11.52
C ASP A 115 -8.67 -8.55 10.41
N GLY A 116 -9.15 -9.73 10.79
CA GLY A 116 -9.34 -10.86 9.89
C GLY A 116 -10.53 -10.75 8.94
N SER A 117 -11.27 -9.63 8.92
CA SER A 117 -12.34 -9.38 7.95
C SER A 117 -11.81 -9.03 6.56
N VAL A 118 -10.50 -8.79 6.43
CA VAL A 118 -9.80 -8.54 5.17
C VAL A 118 -8.87 -9.70 4.81
N LEU A 119 -8.46 -9.80 3.55
CA LEU A 119 -7.60 -10.87 3.07
C LEU A 119 -6.19 -10.76 3.63
N VAL A 120 -5.61 -9.57 3.53
CA VAL A 120 -4.27 -9.21 4.04
C VAL A 120 -4.29 -7.75 4.51
N VAL A 121 -3.37 -7.40 5.42
CA VAL A 121 -3.22 -6.03 5.95
C VAL A 121 -1.89 -5.43 5.52
N LYS A 122 -1.93 -4.37 4.74
CA LYS A 122 -0.74 -3.64 4.28
C LYS A 122 0.00 -2.98 5.45
N THR A 123 1.32 -3.14 5.47
CA THR A 123 2.23 -2.39 6.34
C THR A 123 3.56 -2.08 5.66
N HIS A 124 4.22 -1.00 6.09
CA HIS A 124 5.58 -0.61 5.74
C HIS A 124 6.48 -0.51 6.98
N GLU A 125 5.98 -0.99 8.11
CA GLU A 125 6.65 -0.91 9.42
C GLU A 125 7.42 -2.19 9.73
N ALA A 126 8.29 -2.12 10.73
CA ALA A 126 8.93 -3.27 11.33
C ALA A 126 7.87 -4.24 11.90
N PRO A 127 8.19 -5.52 12.08
CA PRO A 127 7.26 -6.44 12.73
C PRO A 127 6.88 -5.91 14.12
N PRO A 128 5.60 -6.02 14.50
CA PRO A 128 5.15 -5.55 15.80
C PRO A 128 5.80 -6.36 16.92
N ILE A 129 5.96 -5.72 18.08
CA ILE A 129 6.47 -6.38 19.30
C ILE A 129 5.41 -7.35 19.83
N GLU A 130 4.13 -7.01 19.67
CA GLU A 130 2.99 -7.86 20.03
C GLU A 130 2.91 -9.03 19.06
N PRO A 131 3.15 -10.27 19.51
CA PRO A 131 3.23 -11.44 18.63
C PRO A 131 1.89 -11.75 17.94
N ASP A 132 0.77 -11.35 18.54
CA ASP A 132 -0.58 -11.73 18.10
C ASP A 132 -1.17 -10.82 17.02
N LYS A 133 -0.52 -9.71 16.70
CA LYS A 133 -1.03 -8.75 15.71
C LYS A 133 -1.08 -9.34 14.29
N PHE A 134 -0.07 -10.13 13.92
CA PHE A 134 0.00 -10.84 12.65
C PHE A 134 0.46 -12.28 12.87
N SER A 135 -0.29 -13.25 12.34
CA SER A 135 0.06 -14.67 12.44
C SER A 135 1.05 -15.12 11.37
N SER A 136 1.05 -14.45 10.23
CA SER A 136 1.95 -14.72 9.10
C SER A 136 2.17 -13.45 8.26
N ALA A 137 3.14 -13.49 7.36
CA ALA A 137 3.46 -12.33 6.53
C ALA A 137 3.78 -12.71 5.07
N ILE A 138 3.35 -11.87 4.14
CA ILE A 138 3.82 -11.84 2.77
C ILE A 138 4.79 -10.66 2.66
N LEU A 139 6.06 -10.94 2.41
CA LEU A 139 7.12 -9.93 2.29
C LEU A 139 7.42 -9.67 0.81
N LEU A 140 6.93 -8.54 0.29
CA LEU A 140 7.16 -8.12 -1.09
C LEU A 140 8.48 -7.36 -1.19
N VAL A 141 9.46 -7.99 -1.82
CA VAL A 141 10.83 -7.47 -2.05
C VAL A 141 10.93 -6.93 -3.47
N ARG A 142 11.37 -5.70 -3.63
CA ARG A 142 11.69 -5.07 -4.91
C ARG A 142 13.12 -4.57 -4.92
N ASN A 143 13.78 -4.57 -6.08
CA ASN A 143 15.10 -3.98 -6.24
C ASN A 143 15.15 -2.59 -5.56
N PRO A 144 16.08 -2.33 -4.61
CA PRO A 144 16.13 -1.08 -3.85
C PRO A 144 16.26 0.16 -4.74
N ARG A 145 16.97 0.07 -5.86
CA ARG A 145 17.04 1.12 -6.87
C ARG A 145 15.65 1.57 -7.33
N ASP A 146 14.83 0.62 -7.76
CA ASP A 146 13.51 0.93 -8.31
C ASP A 146 12.50 1.28 -7.21
N ALA A 147 12.62 0.68 -6.03
CA ALA A 147 11.74 0.95 -4.91
C ALA A 147 11.98 2.35 -4.32
N ILE A 148 13.23 2.74 -4.09
CA ILE A 148 13.60 4.08 -3.55
C ILE A 148 13.20 5.18 -4.54
N LEU A 149 13.47 5.00 -5.84
CA LEU A 149 13.04 5.95 -6.86
C LEU A 149 11.50 6.06 -6.93
N ALA A 150 10.81 4.93 -6.83
CA ALA A 150 9.34 4.93 -6.83
C ALA A 150 8.76 5.60 -5.58
N ASP A 151 9.39 5.44 -4.43
CA ASP A 151 8.98 6.13 -3.20
C ASP A 151 9.24 7.65 -3.27
N PHE A 152 10.40 8.06 -3.76
CA PHE A 152 10.70 9.47 -4.03
C PHE A 152 9.67 10.12 -4.96
N ASN A 153 9.30 9.44 -6.04
CA ASN A 153 8.26 9.91 -6.95
C ASN A 153 6.91 10.02 -6.24
N ARG A 154 6.56 9.06 -5.38
CA ARG A 154 5.32 9.07 -4.61
C ARG A 154 5.24 10.25 -3.65
N LEU A 155 6.32 10.55 -2.95
CA LEU A 155 6.39 11.68 -2.03
C LEU A 155 6.22 13.03 -2.74
N HIS A 156 6.70 13.16 -3.98
CA HIS A 156 6.62 14.41 -4.74
C HIS A 156 5.33 14.57 -5.56
N LYS A 157 4.73 13.49 -6.05
CA LYS A 157 3.64 13.53 -7.03
C LYS A 157 2.54 12.48 -6.80
N GLY A 158 2.45 11.92 -5.60
CA GLY A 158 1.44 10.91 -5.26
C GLY A 158 1.66 9.54 -5.92
N HIS A 159 0.65 8.68 -5.85
CA HIS A 159 0.77 7.26 -6.19
C HIS A 159 1.17 6.98 -7.64
N ILE A 160 0.74 7.80 -8.59
CA ILE A 160 0.94 7.58 -10.04
C ILE A 160 1.84 8.63 -10.71
N GLY A 161 2.22 9.69 -9.99
CA GLY A 161 3.02 10.78 -10.52
C GLY A 161 4.53 10.49 -10.58
N THR A 162 5.28 11.34 -11.29
CA THR A 162 6.74 11.29 -11.40
C THR A 162 7.32 12.63 -11.00
N ALA A 163 8.34 12.64 -10.13
CA ALA A 163 9.04 13.84 -9.72
C ALA A 163 9.73 14.53 -10.92
N PRO A 164 9.76 15.86 -10.98
CA PRO A 164 10.49 16.57 -12.02
C PRO A 164 12.00 16.35 -11.87
N LYS A 165 12.77 16.41 -12.99
CA LYS A 165 14.23 16.24 -12.95
C LYS A 165 14.92 17.20 -11.98
N SER A 166 14.40 18.41 -11.81
CA SER A 166 14.93 19.41 -10.86
C SER A 166 14.85 18.96 -9.39
N ALA A 167 13.94 18.07 -9.02
CA ALA A 167 13.84 17.54 -7.65
C ALA A 167 15.06 16.71 -7.23
N PHE A 168 15.76 16.09 -8.18
CA PHE A 168 16.95 15.27 -7.94
C PHE A 168 18.24 16.11 -7.81
N ASN A 169 18.23 17.37 -8.26
CA ASN A 169 19.39 18.25 -8.29
C ASN A 169 19.40 19.30 -7.16
N LYS A 170 18.36 19.32 -6.30
CA LYS A 170 18.36 20.22 -5.15
C LYS A 170 19.53 19.90 -4.24
N LYS A 171 20.30 20.93 -3.88
CA LYS A 171 21.38 20.83 -2.90
C LYS A 171 20.84 21.23 -1.53
N SER A 172 21.23 20.50 -0.50
CA SER A 172 20.98 20.88 0.89
C SER A 172 21.75 22.17 1.19
N GLN A 173 21.11 23.12 1.89
CA GLN A 173 21.74 24.38 2.31
C GLN A 173 22.86 24.16 3.34
N GLU A 174 22.80 23.03 4.12
CA GLU A 174 23.74 22.79 5.23
C GLU A 174 25.08 22.18 4.80
N ASN A 175 25.12 21.32 3.78
CA ASN A 175 26.34 20.52 3.51
C ASN A 175 26.70 20.37 2.03
N ASN A 176 26.11 21.17 1.15
CA ASN A 176 26.33 21.18 -0.31
C ASN A 176 26.19 19.80 -1.01
N LYS A 177 25.62 18.79 -0.30
CA LYS A 177 25.31 17.48 -0.87
C LYS A 177 23.94 17.52 -1.53
N SER A 178 23.77 16.71 -2.58
CA SER A 178 22.44 16.54 -3.20
C SER A 178 21.46 15.92 -2.19
N ASP A 179 20.28 16.53 -2.03
CA ASP A 179 19.19 15.97 -1.20
C ASP A 179 18.83 14.55 -1.66
N TRP A 180 18.94 14.28 -2.96
CA TRP A 180 18.76 12.94 -3.51
C TRP A 180 19.79 11.95 -2.99
N ALA A 181 21.07 12.30 -2.90
CA ALA A 181 22.11 11.41 -2.41
C ALA A 181 21.92 11.05 -0.92
N ALA A 182 21.55 12.02 -0.10
CA ALA A 182 21.23 11.83 1.30
C ALA A 182 19.97 10.96 1.44
N TYR A 183 18.94 11.22 0.64
CA TYR A 183 17.71 10.43 0.60
C TYR A 183 18.00 8.97 0.26
N VAL A 184 18.75 8.69 -0.82
CA VAL A 184 19.11 7.31 -1.23
C VAL A 184 19.84 6.59 -0.11
N SER A 185 20.83 7.23 0.53
CA SER A 185 21.60 6.62 1.61
C SER A 185 20.73 6.24 2.82
N THR A 186 19.85 7.16 3.23
CA THR A 186 18.91 6.94 4.35
C THR A 186 17.90 5.84 4.00
N GLN A 187 17.30 5.95 2.83
CA GLN A 187 16.25 5.02 2.41
C GLN A 187 16.78 3.61 2.13
N LEU A 188 18.04 3.48 1.72
CA LEU A 188 18.68 2.17 1.55
C LEU A 188 18.86 1.45 2.90
N SER A 189 19.19 2.18 3.95
CA SER A 189 19.28 1.63 5.32
C SER A 189 17.90 1.21 5.86
N VAL A 190 16.84 2.00 5.57
CA VAL A 190 15.47 1.66 5.93
C VAL A 190 15.01 0.42 5.17
N TRP A 191 15.30 0.34 3.85
CA TRP A 191 14.99 -0.81 3.01
C TRP A 191 15.65 -2.09 3.54
N GLU A 192 16.94 -2.06 3.85
CA GLU A 192 17.67 -3.20 4.43
C GLU A 192 17.07 -3.63 5.78
N SER A 193 16.87 -2.66 6.68
CA SER A 193 16.37 -2.92 8.03
C SER A 193 14.98 -3.55 8.02
N LEU A 194 14.07 -3.07 7.18
CA LEU A 194 12.73 -3.64 7.06
C LEU A 194 12.81 -5.14 6.72
N HIS A 195 13.51 -5.48 5.63
CA HIS A 195 13.61 -6.86 5.18
C HIS A 195 14.31 -7.75 6.21
N ARG A 196 15.40 -7.27 6.78
CA ARG A 196 16.14 -7.99 7.84
C ARG A 196 15.24 -8.28 9.05
N LEU A 197 14.49 -7.29 9.53
CA LEU A 197 13.66 -7.46 10.72
C LEU A 197 12.54 -8.48 10.48
N TRP A 198 11.85 -8.42 9.35
CA TRP A 198 10.80 -9.40 9.04
C TRP A 198 11.34 -10.82 8.82
N LEU A 199 12.55 -10.98 8.29
CA LEU A 199 13.17 -12.30 8.11
C LEU A 199 13.81 -12.87 9.38
N THR A 200 14.16 -12.02 10.40
CA THR A 200 14.93 -12.48 11.56
C THR A 200 14.24 -12.28 12.90
N LYS A 201 13.21 -11.42 12.99
CA LYS A 201 12.54 -11.05 14.25
C LYS A 201 11.06 -11.37 14.27
N PHE A 202 10.42 -11.55 13.12
CA PHE A 202 9.04 -11.97 13.07
C PHE A 202 8.95 -13.47 13.41
N ALA A 203 8.04 -13.82 14.32
CA ALA A 203 7.91 -15.20 14.81
C ALA A 203 7.12 -16.11 13.88
N GLY A 204 6.20 -15.54 13.10
CA GLY A 204 5.35 -16.30 12.18
C GLY A 204 6.04 -16.63 10.84
N PRO A 205 5.43 -17.48 10.02
CA PRO A 205 5.93 -17.80 8.69
C PRO A 205 5.91 -16.58 7.77
N VAL A 206 6.96 -16.45 6.93
CA VAL A 206 7.09 -15.37 5.94
C VAL A 206 7.16 -15.94 4.53
N HIS A 207 6.18 -15.61 3.69
CA HIS A 207 6.21 -15.90 2.26
C HIS A 207 6.88 -14.73 1.51
N VAL A 208 8.07 -14.98 0.94
CA VAL A 208 8.82 -13.94 0.23
C VAL A 208 8.45 -13.90 -1.24
N VAL A 209 7.96 -12.74 -1.69
CA VAL A 209 7.58 -12.46 -3.07
C VAL A 209 8.52 -11.42 -3.66
N PHE A 210 9.15 -11.72 -4.80
CA PHE A 210 9.93 -10.74 -5.55
C PHE A 210 9.05 -10.01 -6.55
N TYR A 211 9.05 -8.68 -6.51
CA TYR A 211 8.27 -7.84 -7.41
C TYR A 211 8.58 -8.11 -8.89
N GLU A 212 9.83 -8.32 -9.22
CA GLU A 212 10.28 -8.59 -10.59
C GLU A 212 9.75 -9.94 -11.10
N VAL A 213 9.65 -10.94 -10.22
CA VAL A 213 9.04 -12.24 -10.54
C VAL A 213 7.52 -12.09 -10.67
N LEU A 214 6.87 -11.35 -9.75
CA LEU A 214 5.44 -11.07 -9.85
C LEU A 214 5.07 -10.38 -11.16
N VAL A 215 5.91 -9.47 -11.66
CA VAL A 215 5.69 -8.79 -12.95
C VAL A 215 5.84 -9.74 -14.13
N ARG A 216 6.85 -10.60 -14.10
CA ARG A 216 7.17 -11.55 -15.18
C ARG A 216 6.20 -12.72 -15.21
N ASP A 217 6.00 -13.35 -14.05
CA ASP A 217 5.25 -14.59 -13.88
C ASP A 217 4.06 -14.38 -12.91
N THR A 218 3.16 -13.45 -13.28
CA THR A 218 2.05 -12.99 -12.43
C THR A 218 1.15 -14.15 -11.98
N LYS A 219 0.83 -15.09 -12.89
CA LYS A 219 -0.09 -16.21 -12.60
C LYS A 219 0.45 -17.13 -11.53
N ASP A 220 1.68 -17.62 -11.70
CA ASP A 220 2.27 -18.59 -10.77
C ASP A 220 2.62 -17.93 -9.44
N THR A 221 3.06 -16.67 -9.47
CA THR A 221 3.28 -15.91 -8.23
C THR A 221 1.98 -15.73 -7.43
N LEU A 222 0.86 -15.40 -8.10
CA LEU A 222 -0.44 -15.29 -7.43
C LEU A 222 -0.91 -16.64 -6.87
N ARG A 223 -0.73 -17.75 -7.59
CA ARG A 223 -1.03 -19.09 -7.08
C ARG A 223 -0.27 -19.37 -5.79
N ASN A 224 1.03 -19.20 -5.79
CA ASN A 224 1.88 -19.42 -4.60
C ASN A 224 1.46 -18.54 -3.40
N ILE A 225 1.04 -17.30 -3.66
CA ILE A 225 0.51 -16.42 -2.62
C ILE A 225 -0.84 -16.94 -2.10
N LEU A 226 -1.73 -17.37 -2.99
CA LEU A 226 -3.05 -17.90 -2.62
C LEU A 226 -2.92 -19.22 -1.85
N ASP A 227 -2.00 -20.09 -2.23
CA ASP A 227 -1.67 -21.32 -1.51
C ASP A 227 -1.18 -21.00 -0.09
N PHE A 228 -0.27 -20.03 0.06
CA PHE A 228 0.17 -19.54 1.38
C PHE A 228 -0.97 -18.97 2.23
N LEU A 229 -1.95 -18.32 1.57
CA LEU A 229 -3.14 -17.79 2.24
C LEU A 229 -4.22 -18.87 2.49
N SER A 230 -3.99 -20.10 2.05
CA SER A 230 -4.98 -21.20 2.05
C SER A 230 -6.31 -20.78 1.42
N TYR A 231 -6.23 -20.06 0.29
CA TYR A 231 -7.39 -19.49 -0.40
C TYR A 231 -7.49 -20.03 -1.83
N ASN A 232 -8.57 -20.78 -2.11
CA ASN A 232 -8.82 -21.36 -3.42
C ASN A 232 -9.59 -20.39 -4.32
N VAL A 233 -9.17 -20.33 -5.58
CA VAL A 233 -9.83 -19.56 -6.65
C VAL A 233 -10.04 -20.46 -7.87
N THR A 234 -11.03 -20.13 -8.71
CA THR A 234 -11.23 -20.82 -9.98
C THR A 234 -10.23 -20.32 -11.04
N GLU A 235 -10.01 -21.14 -12.06
CA GLU A 235 -9.23 -20.69 -13.23
C GLU A 235 -9.88 -19.49 -13.94
N GLY A 236 -11.21 -19.38 -13.90
CA GLY A 236 -11.95 -18.22 -14.42
C GLY A 236 -11.60 -16.93 -13.68
N ASP A 237 -11.55 -16.97 -12.34
CA ASP A 237 -11.17 -15.82 -11.51
C ASP A 237 -9.71 -15.42 -11.78
N MET A 238 -8.82 -16.41 -11.86
CA MET A 238 -7.41 -16.16 -12.18
C MET A 238 -7.25 -15.51 -13.56
N ASN A 239 -7.91 -16.04 -14.57
CA ASN A 239 -7.83 -15.51 -15.94
C ASN A 239 -8.40 -14.09 -16.02
N CYS A 240 -9.52 -13.81 -15.35
CA CYS A 240 -10.06 -12.44 -15.26
C CYS A 240 -9.05 -11.48 -14.62
N ALA A 241 -8.45 -11.86 -13.50
CA ALA A 241 -7.44 -11.04 -12.81
C ALA A 241 -6.21 -10.77 -13.70
N LEU A 242 -5.79 -11.77 -14.51
CA LEU A 242 -4.66 -11.63 -15.43
C LEU A 242 -4.98 -10.69 -16.61
N VAL A 243 -6.18 -10.76 -17.16
CA VAL A 243 -6.64 -9.82 -18.21
C VAL A 243 -6.64 -8.39 -17.69
N ASN A 244 -7.06 -8.18 -16.44
CA ASN A 244 -7.14 -6.87 -15.81
C ASN A 244 -5.88 -6.46 -15.02
N LYS A 245 -4.77 -7.21 -15.10
CA LYS A 245 -3.60 -7.08 -14.21
C LYS A 245 -2.94 -5.70 -14.18
N GLU A 246 -3.01 -4.93 -15.26
CA GLU A 246 -2.36 -3.61 -15.32
C GLU A 246 -3.05 -2.60 -14.39
N GLY A 247 -4.38 -2.58 -14.35
CA GLY A 247 -5.15 -1.68 -13.51
C GLY A 247 -4.76 -0.20 -13.67
N ILE A 248 -5.14 0.59 -12.66
CA ILE A 248 -4.79 2.02 -12.61
C ILE A 248 -3.55 2.30 -11.74
N TYR A 249 -3.04 1.30 -11.03
CA TYR A 249 -1.99 1.45 -10.01
C TYR A 249 -0.59 1.17 -10.51
N ARG A 250 -0.44 0.63 -11.73
CA ARG A 250 0.87 0.40 -12.32
C ARG A 250 1.39 1.70 -12.93
N ARG A 251 2.43 2.26 -12.32
CA ARG A 251 3.06 3.48 -12.82
C ARG A 251 3.71 3.22 -14.18
N LYS A 252 3.30 3.97 -15.20
CA LYS A 252 3.98 3.96 -16.50
C LYS A 252 5.30 4.72 -16.40
N LYS A 253 6.40 4.14 -16.83
CA LYS A 253 7.71 4.83 -16.91
C LYS A 253 7.60 5.99 -17.91
N ARG A 254 7.77 7.23 -17.42
CA ARG A 254 7.66 8.46 -18.25
C ARG A 254 9.01 9.08 -18.60
N LEU A 255 10.09 8.68 -17.94
CA LEU A 255 11.43 9.22 -18.15
C LEU A 255 12.35 8.08 -18.58
N HIS A 256 12.46 7.85 -19.91
CA HIS A 256 13.33 6.80 -20.46
C HIS A 256 14.81 7.19 -20.41
N ASP A 257 15.12 8.51 -20.45
CA ASP A 257 16.47 9.03 -20.66
C ASP A 257 17.05 9.74 -19.43
N PHE A 258 16.53 9.47 -18.23
CA PHE A 258 17.00 10.08 -17.00
C PHE A 258 17.22 9.04 -15.91
N ASP A 259 18.49 8.92 -15.50
CA ASP A 259 18.92 8.13 -14.36
C ASP A 259 19.48 9.06 -13.27
N PRO A 260 18.84 9.13 -12.09
CA PRO A 260 19.31 9.99 -11.01
C PRO A 260 20.47 9.37 -10.19
N TYR A 261 20.83 8.11 -10.44
CA TYR A 261 21.84 7.39 -9.66
C TYR A 261 23.25 7.59 -10.20
N THR A 262 24.23 7.75 -9.31
CA THR A 262 25.64 7.74 -9.64
C THR A 262 26.23 6.32 -9.56
N ALA A 263 27.41 6.10 -10.13
CA ALA A 263 28.11 4.81 -10.07
C ALA A 263 28.36 4.35 -8.61
N ASP A 264 28.74 5.27 -7.71
CA ASP A 264 28.91 4.96 -6.28
C ASP A 264 27.60 4.53 -5.61
N MET A 265 26.48 5.19 -5.94
CA MET A 265 25.15 4.77 -5.47
C MET A 265 24.81 3.36 -5.94
N TYR A 266 25.08 3.03 -7.20
CA TYR A 266 24.84 1.70 -7.73
C TYR A 266 25.62 0.63 -6.96
N GLN A 267 26.89 0.84 -6.69
CA GLN A 267 27.69 -0.12 -5.93
C GLN A 267 27.11 -0.35 -4.51
N LYS A 268 26.70 0.71 -3.84
CA LYS A 268 26.07 0.62 -2.51
C LYS A 268 24.72 -0.12 -2.55
N LEU A 269 23.88 0.21 -3.52
CA LEU A 269 22.58 -0.42 -3.73
C LEU A 269 22.72 -1.93 -4.00
N ASP A 270 23.66 -2.33 -4.86
CA ASP A 270 23.88 -3.73 -5.21
C ASP A 270 24.47 -4.52 -4.02
N LYS A 271 25.40 -3.92 -3.26
CA LYS A 271 25.95 -4.54 -2.04
C LYS A 271 24.84 -4.86 -1.03
N VAL A 272 23.98 -3.89 -0.74
CA VAL A 272 22.88 -4.07 0.22
C VAL A 272 21.82 -5.01 -0.32
N ARG A 273 21.47 -4.91 -1.60
CA ARG A 273 20.56 -5.85 -2.26
C ARG A 273 21.05 -7.29 -2.13
N ASN A 274 22.31 -7.55 -2.45
CA ASN A 274 22.88 -8.91 -2.35
C ASN A 274 22.88 -9.43 -0.92
N LYS A 275 23.13 -8.56 0.07
CA LYS A 275 23.01 -8.92 1.49
C LYS A 275 21.59 -9.40 1.84
N VAL A 276 20.56 -8.68 1.41
CA VAL A 276 19.15 -9.08 1.68
C VAL A 276 18.78 -10.34 0.89
N LEU A 277 19.25 -10.51 -0.34
CA LEU A 277 19.03 -11.75 -1.10
C LEU A 277 19.60 -12.97 -0.39
N ASN A 278 20.81 -12.86 0.16
CA ASN A 278 21.43 -13.93 0.96
C ASN A 278 20.58 -14.24 2.22
N MET A 279 20.07 -13.22 2.92
CA MET A 279 19.15 -13.44 4.06
C MET A 279 17.88 -14.17 3.65
N VAL A 280 17.31 -13.87 2.48
CA VAL A 280 16.15 -14.60 1.96
C VAL A 280 16.48 -16.05 1.66
N LEU A 281 17.65 -16.32 1.07
CA LEU A 281 18.11 -17.70 0.79
C LEU A 281 18.31 -18.47 2.09
N ASP A 282 18.93 -17.86 3.09
CA ASP A 282 19.15 -18.50 4.41
C ASP A 282 17.81 -18.74 5.12
N TYR A 283 16.87 -17.79 5.05
CA TYR A 283 15.52 -17.94 5.58
C TYR A 283 14.81 -19.15 4.93
N ARG A 284 14.82 -19.26 3.60
CA ARG A 284 14.21 -20.38 2.87
C ARG A 284 14.84 -21.71 3.27
N LYS A 285 16.16 -21.82 3.22
CA LYS A 285 16.87 -23.05 3.64
C LYS A 285 16.45 -23.49 5.05
N LYS A 286 16.35 -22.56 5.99
CA LYS A 286 15.97 -22.89 7.36
C LYS A 286 14.53 -23.41 7.49
N HIS A 287 13.62 -22.93 6.65
CA HIS A 287 12.19 -23.27 6.76
C HIS A 287 11.77 -24.40 5.82
N ASP A 288 12.45 -24.60 4.69
CA ASP A 288 12.21 -25.75 3.79
C ASP A 288 12.62 -27.08 4.47
N TYR A 289 13.69 -27.10 5.27
CA TYR A 289 14.06 -28.26 6.09
C TYR A 289 13.02 -28.64 7.16
N VAL A 290 12.14 -27.72 7.57
CA VAL A 290 11.08 -28.00 8.57
C VAL A 290 9.85 -28.63 7.92
N LEU A 291 9.68 -28.50 6.60
CA LEU A 291 8.55 -29.08 5.87
C LEU A 291 8.81 -30.52 5.36
N GLU A 292 10.07 -30.98 5.37
CA GLU A 292 10.46 -32.32 4.95
C GLU A 292 10.60 -33.33 6.14
N ASN A 293 10.42 -32.89 7.37
CA ASN A 293 10.40 -33.71 8.59
C ASN A 293 9.03 -33.68 9.28
#